data_591e4dd1d0ad385abd3d966a7217c826
#
_entry.id   591e4dd1d0ad385abd3d966a7217c826
#
_cell.length_a   1.000
_cell.length_b   1.000
_cell.length_c   1.000
_cell.angle_alpha   90.00
_cell.angle_beta   90.00
_cell.angle_gamma   90.00
#
_symmetry.space_group_name_H-M   'P 1'
#
loop_
_entity.id
_entity.type
_entity.pdbx_description
1 polymer ?
#
loop_
_entity_poly.entity_id
_entity_poly.type
_entity_poly.pdbx_seq_one_letter_code
_entity_poly.pdbx_strand_id
1 'polypeptide(L)'
;DTKGQEVKFQQLVKQSTQDIQRIKEQVFYLQQNGVTVEEAIKFGQLAAIRVNIRPAFLIAILEVESGLGRNVGSGNWLTDMYNCYIKLGKPSRAEAEKAAFLAIVSKLGLNPDTVKVSREPNYGCGGALGPAQFLPTTWLAYEERVAQLTGHQPPNPWNIEDAFMASAIKLAAAGATAKTRTAEIGAAKAYIGGKTTCSSRICNYYANAVLNKAAIIEKNL
;
A
#
# COMPACT_ATOMS: atom_id res chain seq x y z
N ASP A 1 7.38 42.72 9.06
CA ASP A 1 7.19 41.26 8.97
C ASP A 1 6.29 40.74 7.84
N THR A 2 5.83 41.63 6.98
CA THR A 2 5.05 41.29 5.77
C THR A 2 5.81 40.43 4.77
N LYS A 3 7.12 40.61 4.64
CA LYS A 3 7.97 39.86 3.70
C LYS A 3 8.11 38.37 4.07
N GLY A 4 8.14 38.04 5.37
CA GLY A 4 8.19 36.66 5.85
C GLY A 4 6.86 35.90 5.68
N GLN A 5 5.75 36.62 5.81
CA GLN A 5 4.42 36.06 5.56
C GLN A 5 4.16 35.83 4.07
N GLU A 6 4.65 36.72 3.22
CA GLU A 6 4.55 36.59 1.76
C GLU A 6 5.34 35.37 1.24
N VAL A 7 6.57 35.15 1.74
CA VAL A 7 7.37 33.97 1.38
C VAL A 7 6.68 32.67 1.83
N LYS A 8 6.12 32.64 3.04
CA LYS A 8 5.35 31.47 3.51
C LYS A 8 4.09 31.22 2.67
N PHE A 9 3.40 32.29 2.31
CA PHE A 9 2.21 32.21 1.45
C PHE A 9 2.57 31.68 0.05
N GLN A 10 3.65 32.17 -0.57
CA GLN A 10 4.13 31.68 -1.86
C GLN A 10 4.58 30.22 -1.81
N GLN A 11 5.22 29.78 -0.72
CA GLN A 11 5.56 28.38 -0.53
C GLN A 11 4.32 27.49 -0.39
N LEU A 12 3.31 27.93 0.36
CA LEU A 12 2.03 27.22 0.49
C LEU A 12 1.28 27.11 -0.85
N VAL A 13 1.24 28.19 -1.62
CA VAL A 13 0.64 28.22 -2.96
C VAL A 13 1.37 27.27 -3.90
N LYS A 14 2.71 27.28 -3.90
CA LYS A 14 3.52 26.36 -4.72
C LYS A 14 3.29 24.90 -4.34
N GLN A 15 3.23 24.61 -3.05
CA GLN A 15 2.97 23.26 -2.54
C GLN A 15 1.56 22.79 -2.88
N SER A 16 0.55 23.66 -2.69
CA SER A 16 -0.83 23.39 -3.08
C SER A 16 -0.98 23.15 -4.59
N THR A 17 -0.29 23.93 -5.42
CA THR A 17 -0.29 23.75 -6.89
C THR A 17 0.34 22.44 -7.30
N GLN A 18 1.43 22.03 -6.66
CA GLN A 18 2.07 20.73 -6.89
C GLN A 18 1.18 19.56 -6.44
N ASP A 19 0.47 19.73 -5.32
CA ASP A 19 -0.48 18.72 -4.82
C ASP A 19 -1.69 18.59 -5.75
N ILE A 20 -2.22 19.70 -6.25
CA ILE A 20 -3.31 19.72 -7.25
C ILE A 20 -2.87 19.05 -8.55
N GLN A 21 -1.65 19.32 -9.04
CA GLN A 21 -1.14 18.71 -10.26
C GLN A 21 -0.98 17.19 -10.09
N ARG A 22 -0.43 16.76 -8.96
CA ARG A 22 -0.30 15.34 -8.62
C ARG A 22 -1.66 14.64 -8.52
N ILE A 23 -2.66 15.28 -7.90
CA ILE A 23 -4.03 14.77 -7.83
C ILE A 23 -4.63 14.64 -9.24
N LYS A 24 -4.45 15.63 -10.12
CA LYS A 24 -4.92 15.55 -11.52
C LYS A 24 -4.29 14.39 -12.29
N GLU A 25 -2.99 14.16 -12.11
CA GLU A 25 -2.29 13.02 -12.72
C GLU A 25 -2.81 11.69 -12.15
N GLN A 26 -3.13 11.63 -10.86
CA GLN A 26 -3.74 10.47 -10.21
C GLN A 26 -5.16 10.20 -10.75
N VAL A 27 -5.99 11.22 -10.90
CA VAL A 27 -7.33 11.13 -11.50
C VAL A 27 -7.24 10.56 -12.92
N PHE A 28 -6.36 11.13 -13.74
CA PHE A 28 -6.18 10.69 -15.12
C PHE A 28 -5.77 9.22 -15.23
N TYR A 29 -4.86 8.77 -14.37
CA TYR A 29 -4.38 7.39 -14.38
C TYR A 29 -5.42 6.39 -13.87
N LEU A 30 -6.15 6.72 -12.79
CA LEU A 30 -7.21 5.88 -12.26
C LEU A 30 -8.39 5.75 -13.22
N GLN A 31 -8.71 6.82 -13.97
CA GLN A 31 -9.70 6.78 -15.04
C GLN A 31 -9.30 5.81 -16.16
N GLN A 32 -8.00 5.72 -16.49
CA GLN A 32 -7.51 4.75 -17.48
C GLN A 32 -7.58 3.30 -16.99
N ASN A 33 -7.54 3.06 -15.67
CA ASN A 33 -7.60 1.72 -15.06
C ASN A 33 -9.00 1.37 -14.51
N GLY A 34 -10.02 2.18 -14.80
CA GLY A 34 -11.40 1.89 -14.44
C GLY A 34 -11.78 2.18 -12.97
N VAL A 35 -10.92 2.82 -12.18
CA VAL A 35 -11.20 3.23 -10.79
C VAL A 35 -10.86 4.70 -10.61
N THR A 36 -11.83 5.50 -10.15
CA THR A 36 -11.62 6.93 -9.86
C THR A 36 -10.95 7.13 -8.50
N VAL A 37 -10.40 8.35 -8.26
CA VAL A 37 -9.84 8.71 -6.93
C VAL A 37 -10.93 8.65 -5.86
N GLU A 38 -12.13 9.12 -6.18
CA GLU A 38 -13.29 9.11 -5.29
C GLU A 38 -13.68 7.69 -4.88
N GLU A 39 -13.68 6.75 -5.84
CA GLU A 39 -13.94 5.34 -5.55
C GLU A 39 -12.84 4.73 -4.69
N ALA A 40 -11.56 5.02 -4.97
CA ALA A 40 -10.45 4.57 -4.15
C ALA A 40 -10.55 5.09 -2.71
N ILE A 41 -10.89 6.38 -2.54
CA ILE A 41 -11.11 6.98 -1.21
C ILE A 41 -12.29 6.28 -0.52
N LYS A 42 -13.40 6.04 -1.22
CA LYS A 42 -14.58 5.36 -0.68
C LYS A 42 -14.26 3.95 -0.22
N PHE A 43 -13.55 3.15 -1.02
CA PHE A 43 -13.10 1.82 -0.60
C PHE A 43 -12.16 1.87 0.61
N GLY A 44 -11.25 2.83 0.65
CA GLY A 44 -10.38 3.06 1.79
C GLY A 44 -11.13 3.41 3.07
N GLN A 45 -12.14 4.30 2.97
CA GLN A 45 -13.01 4.66 4.10
C GLN A 45 -13.80 3.45 4.61
N LEU A 46 -14.44 2.70 3.71
CA LEU A 46 -15.24 1.52 4.08
C LEU A 46 -14.36 0.44 4.74
N ALA A 47 -13.19 0.15 4.19
CA ALA A 47 -12.26 -0.81 4.76
C ALA A 47 -11.79 -0.38 6.16
N ALA A 48 -11.44 0.89 6.34
CA ALA A 48 -10.99 1.42 7.63
C ALA A 48 -12.08 1.34 8.70
N ILE A 49 -13.32 1.71 8.35
CA ILE A 49 -14.47 1.64 9.26
C ILE A 49 -14.74 0.19 9.68
N ARG A 50 -14.69 -0.77 8.76
CA ARG A 50 -14.96 -2.18 9.04
C ARG A 50 -14.01 -2.81 10.07
N VAL A 51 -12.77 -2.34 10.12
CA VAL A 51 -11.76 -2.84 11.08
C VAL A 51 -11.45 -1.84 12.19
N ASN A 52 -12.21 -0.75 12.28
CA ASN A 52 -12.10 0.28 13.32
C ASN A 52 -10.73 0.99 13.39
N ILE A 53 -10.15 1.33 12.24
CA ILE A 53 -8.96 2.20 12.15
C ILE A 53 -9.35 3.57 11.57
N ARG A 54 -8.46 4.55 11.65
CA ARG A 54 -8.70 5.90 11.10
C ARG A 54 -8.61 5.89 9.57
N PRO A 55 -9.66 6.33 8.83
CA PRO A 55 -9.67 6.31 7.36
C PRO A 55 -8.49 7.04 6.73
N ALA A 56 -8.17 8.26 7.18
CA ALA A 56 -7.06 9.03 6.64
C ALA A 56 -5.71 8.30 6.79
N PHE A 57 -5.52 7.53 7.85
CA PHE A 57 -4.31 6.73 8.06
C PHE A 57 -4.20 5.60 7.03
N LEU A 58 -5.27 4.83 6.80
CA LEU A 58 -5.28 3.77 5.78
C LEU A 58 -5.04 4.35 4.38
N ILE A 59 -5.76 5.41 4.01
CA ILE A 59 -5.63 6.03 2.69
C ILE A 59 -4.20 6.55 2.49
N ALA A 60 -3.57 7.10 3.53
CA ALA A 60 -2.17 7.55 3.47
C ALA A 60 -1.18 6.39 3.24
N ILE A 61 -1.39 5.22 3.87
CA ILE A 61 -0.60 4.01 3.60
C ILE A 61 -0.70 3.64 2.12
N LEU A 62 -1.93 3.53 1.60
CA LEU A 62 -2.19 3.09 0.23
C LEU A 62 -1.67 4.09 -0.81
N GLU A 63 -1.69 5.38 -0.48
CA GLU A 63 -1.10 6.40 -1.33
C GLU A 63 0.43 6.32 -1.35
N VAL A 64 1.06 6.04 -0.21
CA VAL A 64 2.53 5.86 -0.14
C VAL A 64 2.97 4.59 -0.84
N GLU A 65 2.20 3.50 -0.73
CA GLU A 65 2.54 2.20 -1.35
C GLU A 65 2.42 2.22 -2.88
N SER A 66 1.30 2.69 -3.38
CA SER A 66 0.97 2.55 -4.80
C SER A 66 0.34 3.78 -5.45
N GLY A 67 0.26 4.91 -4.74
CA GLY A 67 -0.51 6.06 -5.19
C GLY A 67 -1.99 5.71 -5.38
N LEU A 68 -2.59 5.03 -4.41
CA LEU A 68 -3.98 4.52 -4.46
C LEU A 68 -4.23 3.54 -5.62
N GLY A 69 -3.28 2.65 -5.89
CA GLY A 69 -3.37 1.64 -6.94
C GLY A 69 -2.81 2.08 -8.30
N ARG A 70 -2.26 3.29 -8.41
CA ARG A 70 -1.66 3.80 -9.63
C ARG A 70 -0.41 3.03 -10.06
N ASN A 71 0.41 2.63 -9.11
CA ASN A 71 1.65 1.90 -9.36
C ASN A 71 1.60 0.52 -8.69
N VAL A 72 1.01 -0.43 -9.35
CA VAL A 72 0.92 -1.83 -8.87
C VAL A 72 2.11 -2.69 -9.31
N GLY A 73 3.10 -2.06 -9.93
CA GLY A 73 4.29 -2.73 -10.45
C GLY A 73 4.18 -3.08 -11.92
N SER A 74 5.35 -3.27 -12.54
CA SER A 74 5.52 -3.67 -13.95
C SER A 74 6.56 -4.79 -14.08
N GLY A 75 6.94 -5.39 -12.96
CA GLY A 75 7.90 -6.48 -12.87
C GLY A 75 7.29 -7.85 -13.16
N ASN A 76 8.16 -8.84 -13.15
CA ASN A 76 7.84 -10.24 -13.36
C ASN A 76 8.22 -11.06 -12.12
N TRP A 77 7.36 -11.98 -11.70
CA TRP A 77 7.54 -12.79 -10.50
C TRP A 77 8.83 -13.63 -10.51
N LEU A 78 9.23 -14.13 -11.69
CA LEU A 78 10.41 -14.98 -11.82
C LEU A 78 11.70 -14.17 -11.70
N THR A 79 11.79 -13.04 -12.40
CA THR A 79 13.02 -12.22 -12.45
C THR A 79 13.14 -11.31 -11.24
N ASP A 80 12.09 -10.58 -10.90
CA ASP A 80 12.13 -9.51 -9.89
C ASP A 80 11.93 -10.04 -8.46
N MET A 81 11.30 -11.22 -8.29
CA MET A 81 11.06 -11.83 -6.99
C MET A 81 11.92 -13.08 -6.79
N TYR A 82 11.63 -14.16 -7.51
CA TYR A 82 12.25 -15.45 -7.28
C TYR A 82 13.78 -15.40 -7.46
N ASN A 83 14.23 -15.00 -8.66
CA ASN A 83 15.67 -14.92 -8.96
C ASN A 83 16.39 -13.90 -8.09
N CYS A 84 15.73 -12.82 -7.71
CA CYS A 84 16.29 -11.84 -6.77
C CYS A 84 16.57 -12.48 -5.40
N TYR A 85 15.63 -13.22 -4.81
CA TYR A 85 15.87 -13.91 -3.54
C TYR A 85 16.97 -14.97 -3.65
N ILE A 86 17.08 -15.67 -4.79
CA ILE A 86 18.19 -16.61 -5.05
C ILE A 86 19.54 -15.86 -5.04
N LYS A 87 19.64 -14.74 -5.78
CA LYS A 87 20.87 -13.90 -5.81
C LYS A 87 21.26 -13.39 -4.41
N LEU A 88 20.28 -13.12 -3.55
CA LEU A 88 20.51 -12.70 -2.16
C LEU A 88 20.83 -13.85 -1.20
N GLY A 89 21.01 -15.10 -1.69
CA GLY A 89 21.28 -16.26 -0.85
C GLY A 89 20.11 -16.68 0.05
N LYS A 90 18.86 -16.41 -0.37
CA LYS A 90 17.65 -16.73 0.39
C LYS A 90 16.74 -17.73 -0.37
N PRO A 91 17.24 -18.94 -0.72
CA PRO A 91 16.49 -19.88 -1.56
C PRO A 91 15.18 -20.34 -0.91
N SER A 92 15.17 -20.61 0.40
CA SER A 92 13.93 -21.01 1.09
C SER A 92 12.83 -19.95 1.00
N ARG A 93 13.20 -18.67 1.04
CA ARG A 93 12.25 -17.57 0.85
C ARG A 93 11.79 -17.48 -0.60
N ALA A 94 12.69 -17.66 -1.56
CA ALA A 94 12.36 -17.69 -2.98
C ALA A 94 11.29 -18.74 -3.26
N GLU A 95 11.46 -19.98 -2.77
CA GLU A 95 10.48 -21.05 -2.96
C GLU A 95 9.16 -20.77 -2.24
N ALA A 96 9.18 -20.22 -1.03
CA ALA A 96 7.95 -19.88 -0.31
C ALA A 96 7.13 -18.80 -1.05
N GLU A 97 7.77 -17.71 -1.49
CA GLU A 97 7.08 -16.64 -2.23
C GLU A 97 6.56 -17.12 -3.59
N LYS A 98 7.35 -17.95 -4.32
CA LYS A 98 6.94 -18.58 -5.57
C LYS A 98 5.71 -19.48 -5.37
N ALA A 99 5.74 -20.39 -4.40
CA ALA A 99 4.63 -21.29 -4.12
C ALA A 99 3.36 -20.51 -3.79
N ALA A 100 3.47 -19.47 -2.95
CA ALA A 100 2.36 -18.60 -2.61
C ALA A 100 1.82 -17.86 -3.85
N PHE A 101 2.70 -17.28 -4.68
CA PHE A 101 2.31 -16.58 -5.90
C PHE A 101 1.54 -17.50 -6.86
N LEU A 102 2.09 -18.68 -7.15
CA LEU A 102 1.45 -19.65 -8.05
C LEU A 102 0.09 -20.14 -7.50
N ALA A 103 -0.04 -20.33 -6.19
CA ALA A 103 -1.32 -20.67 -5.56
C ALA A 103 -2.36 -19.56 -5.74
N ILE A 104 -1.99 -18.29 -5.55
CA ILE A 104 -2.88 -17.14 -5.73
C ILE A 104 -3.35 -17.04 -7.18
N VAL A 105 -2.44 -17.04 -8.15
CA VAL A 105 -2.81 -16.89 -9.56
C VAL A 105 -3.62 -18.07 -10.07
N SER A 106 -3.35 -19.30 -9.59
CA SER A 106 -4.13 -20.49 -9.89
C SER A 106 -5.58 -20.38 -9.38
N LYS A 107 -5.78 -19.96 -8.14
CA LYS A 107 -7.14 -19.72 -7.58
C LYS A 107 -7.93 -18.69 -8.39
N LEU A 108 -7.25 -17.69 -8.92
CA LEU A 108 -7.86 -16.60 -9.70
C LEU A 108 -7.99 -16.94 -11.19
N GLY A 109 -7.49 -18.09 -11.65
CA GLY A 109 -7.48 -18.46 -13.07
C GLY A 109 -6.60 -17.55 -13.93
N LEU A 110 -5.59 -16.92 -13.36
CA LEU A 110 -4.70 -16.00 -14.04
C LEU A 110 -3.45 -16.71 -14.58
N ASN A 111 -2.89 -16.19 -15.68
CA ASN A 111 -1.61 -16.66 -16.20
C ASN A 111 -0.47 -15.99 -15.43
N PRO A 112 0.40 -16.74 -14.71
CA PRO A 112 1.50 -16.19 -13.93
C PRO A 112 2.47 -15.32 -14.74
N ASP A 113 2.66 -15.62 -16.02
CA ASP A 113 3.63 -14.91 -16.87
C ASP A 113 3.12 -13.53 -17.34
N THR A 114 1.81 -13.32 -17.31
CA THR A 114 1.18 -12.06 -17.71
C THR A 114 0.90 -11.13 -16.53
N VAL A 115 0.75 -11.70 -15.34
CA VAL A 115 0.45 -10.93 -14.12
C VAL A 115 1.67 -10.11 -13.68
N LYS A 116 1.44 -8.84 -13.37
CA LYS A 116 2.50 -7.92 -12.96
C LYS A 116 2.64 -7.86 -11.44
N VAL A 117 3.89 -7.76 -11.01
CA VAL A 117 4.29 -7.56 -9.62
C VAL A 117 5.23 -6.35 -9.53
N SER A 118 5.61 -5.92 -8.34
CA SER A 118 6.61 -4.86 -8.21
C SER A 118 7.96 -5.30 -8.79
N ARG A 119 8.70 -4.34 -9.38
CA ARG A 119 10.08 -4.57 -9.84
C ARG A 119 11.03 -4.72 -8.67
N GLU A 120 12.18 -5.38 -8.93
CA GLU A 120 13.31 -5.41 -8.00
C GLU A 120 13.82 -3.96 -7.77
N PRO A 121 13.72 -3.43 -6.51
CA PRO A 121 14.27 -2.13 -6.18
C PRO A 121 15.77 -2.22 -5.87
N ASN A 122 16.45 -1.08 -5.76
CA ASN A 122 17.89 -1.03 -5.48
C ASN A 122 18.27 -1.57 -4.06
N TYR A 123 17.30 -1.84 -3.19
CA TYR A 123 17.51 -2.20 -1.77
C TYR A 123 16.85 -3.51 -1.34
N GLY A 124 16.34 -4.30 -2.27
CA GLY A 124 15.66 -5.56 -1.94
C GLY A 124 15.13 -6.28 -3.16
N CYS A 125 14.15 -7.15 -2.96
CA CYS A 125 13.48 -7.85 -4.05
C CYS A 125 12.12 -7.26 -4.34
N GLY A 126 11.67 -7.39 -5.59
CA GLY A 126 10.32 -7.12 -6.03
C GLY A 126 9.35 -8.22 -5.65
N GLY A 127 8.26 -8.33 -6.40
CA GLY A 127 7.27 -9.40 -6.21
C GLY A 127 6.04 -8.99 -5.40
N ALA A 128 5.93 -7.73 -5.00
CA ALA A 128 4.74 -7.23 -4.31
C ALA A 128 3.53 -7.16 -5.25
N LEU A 129 2.36 -7.54 -4.74
CA LEU A 129 1.10 -7.69 -5.46
C LEU A 129 0.21 -6.47 -5.30
N GLY A 130 -0.30 -5.96 -6.42
CA GLY A 130 -1.39 -5.01 -6.48
C GLY A 130 -1.25 -3.74 -5.64
N PRO A 131 -2.37 -3.03 -5.37
CA PRO A 131 -2.36 -1.74 -4.67
C PRO A 131 -1.79 -1.76 -3.25
N ALA A 132 -1.94 -2.86 -2.52
CA ALA A 132 -1.45 -3.01 -1.15
C ALA A 132 0.04 -3.33 -1.06
N GLN A 133 0.69 -3.66 -2.18
CA GLN A 133 2.10 -4.04 -2.25
C GLN A 133 2.48 -5.17 -1.28
N PHE A 134 1.61 -6.17 -1.14
CA PHE A 134 1.89 -7.34 -0.31
C PHE A 134 2.71 -8.38 -1.07
N LEU A 135 3.72 -8.94 -0.43
CA LEU A 135 4.35 -10.15 -0.91
C LEU A 135 3.35 -11.33 -0.90
N PRO A 136 3.48 -12.32 -1.79
CA PRO A 136 2.53 -13.43 -1.90
C PRO A 136 2.26 -14.15 -0.58
N THR A 137 3.29 -14.47 0.19
CA THR A 137 3.13 -15.11 1.51
C THR A 137 2.38 -14.21 2.50
N THR A 138 2.58 -12.89 2.41
CA THR A 138 1.85 -11.92 3.24
C THR A 138 0.38 -11.86 2.85
N TRP A 139 0.06 -11.87 1.56
CA TRP A 139 -1.32 -11.91 1.09
C TRP A 139 -2.07 -13.13 1.62
N LEU A 140 -1.51 -14.32 1.49
CA LEU A 140 -2.14 -15.55 1.95
C LEU A 140 -2.47 -15.55 3.45
N ALA A 141 -1.69 -14.82 4.27
CA ALA A 141 -1.96 -14.68 5.70
C ALA A 141 -3.24 -13.89 6.00
N TYR A 142 -3.74 -13.10 5.06
CA TYR A 142 -4.93 -12.26 5.22
C TYR A 142 -6.08 -12.66 4.29
N GLU A 143 -5.84 -13.47 3.27
CA GLU A 143 -6.76 -13.83 2.18
C GLU A 143 -8.14 -14.25 2.72
N GLU A 144 -8.19 -15.18 3.66
CA GLU A 144 -9.45 -15.67 4.22
C GLU A 144 -10.25 -14.56 4.91
N ARG A 145 -9.56 -13.70 5.68
CA ARG A 145 -10.22 -12.60 6.37
C ARG A 145 -10.69 -11.52 5.41
N VAL A 146 -9.96 -11.28 4.33
CA VAL A 146 -10.39 -10.40 3.23
C VAL A 146 -11.67 -10.94 2.63
N ALA A 147 -11.71 -12.22 2.24
CA ALA A 147 -12.89 -12.87 1.68
C ALA A 147 -14.12 -12.73 2.58
N GLN A 148 -13.96 -12.92 3.90
CA GLN A 148 -15.05 -12.77 4.88
C GLN A 148 -15.59 -11.33 4.94
N LEU A 149 -14.72 -10.33 4.81
CA LEU A 149 -15.11 -8.93 4.96
C LEU A 149 -15.56 -8.27 3.65
N THR A 150 -15.05 -8.70 2.50
CA THR A 150 -15.47 -8.16 1.20
C THR A 150 -16.58 -8.98 0.54
N GLY A 151 -16.67 -10.27 0.87
CA GLY A 151 -17.58 -11.22 0.21
C GLY A 151 -17.04 -11.79 -1.09
N HIS A 152 -15.84 -11.38 -1.54
CA HIS A 152 -15.21 -11.90 -2.75
C HIS A 152 -14.60 -13.28 -2.51
N GLN A 153 -14.86 -14.25 -3.41
CA GLN A 153 -14.34 -15.61 -3.27
C GLN A 153 -13.93 -16.18 -4.64
N PRO A 154 -12.63 -16.35 -4.87
CA PRO A 154 -11.50 -15.90 -4.03
C PRO A 154 -11.31 -14.38 -4.09
N PRO A 155 -10.76 -13.76 -3.04
CA PRO A 155 -10.38 -12.36 -3.09
C PRO A 155 -9.13 -12.18 -3.96
N ASN A 156 -9.00 -11.01 -4.58
CA ASN A 156 -7.98 -10.74 -5.58
C ASN A 156 -7.04 -9.60 -5.12
N PRO A 157 -5.72 -9.85 -4.92
CA PRO A 157 -4.79 -8.81 -4.48
C PRO A 157 -4.62 -7.64 -5.46
N TRP A 158 -5.01 -7.81 -6.72
CA TRP A 158 -5.03 -6.74 -7.73
C TRP A 158 -6.35 -5.97 -7.77
N ASN A 159 -7.41 -6.46 -7.12
CA ASN A 159 -8.63 -5.71 -6.91
C ASN A 159 -8.43 -4.67 -5.80
N ILE A 160 -8.86 -3.41 -6.04
CA ILE A 160 -8.58 -2.30 -5.12
C ILE A 160 -9.31 -2.46 -3.78
N GLU A 161 -10.54 -2.97 -3.76
CA GLU A 161 -11.33 -3.18 -2.55
C GLU A 161 -10.68 -4.25 -1.67
N ASP A 162 -10.28 -5.38 -2.25
CA ASP A 162 -9.63 -6.48 -1.54
C ASP A 162 -8.25 -6.07 -1.01
N ALA A 163 -7.46 -5.36 -1.82
CA ALA A 163 -6.15 -4.86 -1.44
C ALA A 163 -6.25 -3.86 -0.27
N PHE A 164 -7.24 -2.96 -0.31
CA PHE A 164 -7.46 -1.99 0.75
C PHE A 164 -7.94 -2.66 2.03
N MET A 165 -8.81 -3.66 1.92
CA MET A 165 -9.25 -4.46 3.05
C MET A 165 -8.08 -5.24 3.69
N ALA A 166 -7.22 -5.86 2.89
CA ALA A 166 -6.02 -6.55 3.38
C ALA A 166 -5.09 -5.60 4.17
N SER A 167 -4.87 -4.40 3.61
CA SER A 167 -4.08 -3.36 4.29
C SER A 167 -4.71 -2.94 5.62
N ALA A 168 -6.02 -2.72 5.63
CA ALA A 168 -6.77 -2.36 6.82
C ALA A 168 -6.67 -3.43 7.93
N ILE A 169 -6.83 -4.70 7.58
CA ILE A 169 -6.70 -5.83 8.50
C ILE A 169 -5.27 -5.88 9.08
N LYS A 170 -4.24 -5.77 8.24
CA LYS A 170 -2.83 -5.77 8.68
C LYS A 170 -2.54 -4.64 9.66
N LEU A 171 -3.02 -3.43 9.38
CA LEU A 171 -2.83 -2.27 10.24
C LEU A 171 -3.59 -2.41 11.57
N ALA A 172 -4.83 -2.93 11.53
CA ALA A 172 -5.59 -3.21 12.74
C ALA A 172 -4.88 -4.23 13.64
N ALA A 173 -4.37 -5.33 13.05
CA ALA A 173 -3.58 -6.34 13.77
C ALA A 173 -2.29 -5.77 14.37
N ALA A 174 -1.71 -4.73 13.76
CA ALA A 174 -0.55 -4.02 14.27
C ALA A 174 -0.88 -2.93 15.32
N GLY A 175 -2.13 -2.82 15.77
CA GLY A 175 -2.56 -1.94 16.85
C GLY A 175 -3.13 -0.59 16.41
N ALA A 176 -3.35 -0.34 15.11
CA ALA A 176 -3.91 0.92 14.61
C ALA A 176 -5.33 1.21 15.12
N THR A 177 -6.04 0.21 15.66
CA THR A 177 -7.37 0.37 16.27
C THR A 177 -7.39 1.30 17.48
N ALA A 178 -6.24 1.51 18.14
CA ALA A 178 -6.12 2.49 19.22
C ALA A 178 -6.23 3.95 18.72
N LYS A 179 -6.08 4.20 17.43
CA LYS A 179 -6.20 5.54 16.78
C LYS A 179 -5.35 6.62 17.40
N THR A 180 -4.30 6.25 18.12
CA THR A 180 -3.32 7.18 18.67
C THR A 180 -2.14 7.34 17.72
N ARG A 181 -1.46 8.51 17.76
CA ARG A 181 -0.28 8.75 16.94
C ARG A 181 0.80 7.68 17.14
N THR A 182 1.03 7.24 18.37
CA THR A 182 2.02 6.20 18.71
C THR A 182 1.65 4.85 18.08
N ALA A 183 0.39 4.45 18.18
CA ALA A 183 -0.09 3.20 17.59
C ALA A 183 0.01 3.21 16.05
N GLU A 184 -0.35 4.32 15.41
CA GLU A 184 -0.24 4.48 13.97
C GLU A 184 1.22 4.48 13.49
N ILE A 185 2.14 5.12 14.22
CA ILE A 185 3.58 5.02 13.94
C ILE A 185 4.04 3.56 14.00
N GLY A 186 3.66 2.83 15.06
CA GLY A 186 3.98 1.42 15.21
C GLY A 186 3.42 0.58 14.05
N ALA A 187 2.14 0.78 13.72
CA ALA A 187 1.48 0.06 12.63
C ALA A 187 2.10 0.35 11.25
N ALA A 188 2.46 1.60 10.96
CA ALA A 188 3.17 1.97 9.74
C ALA A 188 4.56 1.32 9.66
N LYS A 189 5.30 1.28 10.77
CA LYS A 189 6.59 0.57 10.86
C LYS A 189 6.43 -0.94 10.64
N ALA A 190 5.38 -1.54 11.20
CA ALA A 190 5.08 -2.96 10.99
C ALA A 190 4.67 -3.24 9.54
N TYR A 191 4.04 -2.28 8.87
CA TYR A 191 3.64 -2.44 7.47
C TYR A 191 4.86 -2.67 6.57
N ILE A 192 5.88 -1.82 6.66
CA ILE A 192 7.09 -1.91 5.82
C ILE A 192 8.16 -2.85 6.39
N GLY A 193 8.34 -2.87 7.71
CA GLY A 193 9.46 -3.57 8.38
C GLY A 193 9.05 -4.84 9.14
N GLY A 194 7.77 -5.21 9.14
CA GLY A 194 7.24 -6.42 9.79
C GLY A 194 7.13 -6.34 11.32
N LYS A 195 7.61 -5.26 11.97
CA LYS A 195 7.58 -5.08 13.44
C LYS A 195 7.22 -3.65 13.82
N THR A 196 6.32 -3.48 14.79
CA THR A 196 5.92 -2.17 15.33
C THR A 196 7.10 -1.40 15.95
N THR A 197 8.10 -2.12 16.43
CA THR A 197 9.32 -1.59 17.05
C THR A 197 10.47 -1.37 16.08
N CYS A 198 10.24 -1.50 14.75
CA CYS A 198 11.28 -1.28 13.75
C CYS A 198 11.90 0.12 13.92
N SER A 199 13.24 0.17 14.15
CA SER A 199 13.99 1.40 14.39
C SER A 199 14.89 1.80 13.21
N SER A 200 14.88 1.06 12.10
CA SER A 200 15.68 1.37 10.92
C SER A 200 15.31 2.73 10.33
N ARG A 201 16.27 3.35 9.62
CA ARG A 201 16.05 4.63 8.94
C ARG A 201 14.85 4.57 7.99
N ILE A 202 14.70 3.45 7.27
CA ILE A 202 13.58 3.24 6.32
C ILE A 202 12.25 3.21 7.06
N CYS A 203 12.14 2.45 8.17
CA CYS A 203 10.91 2.39 8.96
C CYS A 203 10.50 3.74 9.52
N ASN A 204 11.46 4.51 10.03
CA ASN A 204 11.20 5.84 10.59
C ASN A 204 10.78 6.83 9.50
N TYR A 205 11.47 6.83 8.36
CA TYR A 205 11.12 7.67 7.21
C TYR A 205 9.72 7.35 6.68
N TYR A 206 9.42 6.07 6.49
CA TYR A 206 8.12 5.60 6.02
C TYR A 206 6.98 6.02 6.96
N ALA A 207 7.12 5.76 8.28
CA ALA A 207 6.10 6.13 9.24
C ALA A 207 5.83 7.64 9.26
N ASN A 208 6.89 8.47 9.19
CA ASN A 208 6.74 9.92 9.12
C ASN A 208 6.05 10.38 7.84
N ALA A 209 6.40 9.81 6.69
CA ALA A 209 5.76 10.11 5.40
C ALA A 209 4.27 9.80 5.45
N VAL A 210 3.90 8.63 5.96
CA VAL A 210 2.50 8.20 6.13
C VAL A 210 1.74 9.13 7.06
N LEU A 211 2.28 9.46 8.24
CA LEU A 211 1.58 10.30 9.22
C LEU A 211 1.40 11.75 8.70
N ASN A 212 2.40 12.30 8.01
CA ASN A 212 2.28 13.62 7.39
C ASN A 212 1.20 13.62 6.31
N LYS A 213 1.16 12.60 5.46
CA LYS A 213 0.13 12.45 4.45
C LYS A 213 -1.26 12.25 5.06
N ALA A 214 -1.38 11.43 6.09
CA ALA A 214 -2.63 11.23 6.82
C ALA A 214 -3.19 12.55 7.40
N ALA A 215 -2.33 13.42 7.92
CA ALA A 215 -2.74 14.74 8.42
C ALA A 215 -3.26 15.68 7.32
N ILE A 216 -2.77 15.54 6.08
CA ILE A 216 -3.27 16.30 4.93
C ILE A 216 -4.63 15.73 4.47
N ILE A 217 -4.72 14.40 4.36
CA ILE A 217 -5.95 13.71 3.93
C ILE A 217 -7.09 13.98 4.91
N GLU A 218 -6.84 13.94 6.23
CA GLU A 218 -7.84 14.20 7.28
C GLU A 218 -8.57 15.52 7.12
N LYS A 219 -7.91 16.54 6.58
CA LYS A 219 -8.50 17.87 6.35
C LYS A 219 -9.43 17.92 5.13
N ASN A 220 -9.40 16.88 4.30
CA ASN A 220 -10.12 16.83 3.02
C ASN A 220 -11.14 15.67 2.96
N LEU A 221 -11.28 14.89 4.05
CA LEU A 221 -12.31 13.87 4.21
C LEU A 221 -13.53 14.43 4.93
#